data_c8bd5d75715dfdbeb313783906b21f69
#
_entry.id   c8bd5d75715dfdbeb313783906b21f69
#
_cell.length_a   1.000
_cell.length_b   1.000
_cell.length_c   1.000
_cell.angle_alpha   90.00
_cell.angle_beta   90.00
_cell.angle_gamma   90.00
#
_symmetry.space_group_name_H-M   'P 1'
#
loop_
_entity.id
_entity.type
_entity.pdbx_description
1 polymer ?
#
loop_
_entity_poly.entity_id
_entity_poly.type
_entity_poly.pdbx_seq_one_letter_code
_entity_poly.pdbx_strand_id
1 'polypeptide(L)'
;MTTPPSKRSGFSVIELLVAITVITILAALIIPAVQQAREAARRTECRNNLRQIGVAIHAFHAQYTYFPPSRTYNHYTSWAFVILPHMEQVNLFESWDPSLKLSLIHI
;
A
#
# COMPACT_ATOMS: atom_id res chain seq x y z
N MET A 1 24.52 52.45 -32.00
CA MET A 1 23.36 51.80 -31.41
C MET A 1 23.71 51.36 -30.00
N THR A 2 23.29 52.13 -29.02
CA THR A 2 23.47 51.81 -27.58
C THR A 2 22.25 51.06 -27.10
N THR A 3 22.42 49.82 -26.72
CA THR A 3 21.36 49.03 -26.05
C THR A 3 21.05 49.68 -24.71
N PRO A 4 19.78 49.93 -24.38
CA PRO A 4 19.43 50.48 -23.08
C PRO A 4 19.76 49.47 -21.97
N PRO A 5 20.26 49.94 -20.81
CA PRO A 5 20.54 49.04 -19.69
C PRO A 5 19.21 48.40 -19.20
N SER A 6 19.16 47.09 -19.15
CA SER A 6 18.08 46.35 -18.59
C SER A 6 17.91 46.74 -17.11
N LYS A 7 16.79 47.34 -16.75
CA LYS A 7 16.44 47.61 -15.36
C LYS A 7 16.31 46.25 -14.62
N ARG A 8 17.34 45.88 -13.87
CA ARG A 8 17.22 44.80 -12.90
C ARG A 8 16.40 45.37 -11.73
N SER A 9 15.13 44.99 -11.67
CA SER A 9 14.27 45.26 -10.51
C SER A 9 14.77 44.40 -9.36
N GLY A 10 15.38 45.02 -8.36
CA GLY A 10 15.78 44.33 -7.11
C GLY A 10 14.54 43.95 -6.31
N PHE A 11 14.56 42.75 -5.69
CA PHE A 11 13.53 42.31 -4.75
C PHE A 11 13.59 43.20 -3.48
N SER A 12 12.42 43.67 -3.05
CA SER A 12 12.27 44.34 -1.77
C SER A 12 12.31 43.34 -0.61
N VAL A 13 12.90 43.69 0.51
CA VAL A 13 12.92 42.88 1.74
C VAL A 13 11.52 42.52 2.22
N ILE A 14 10.57 43.45 2.05
CA ILE A 14 9.14 43.21 2.39
C ILE A 14 8.54 42.12 1.50
N GLU A 15 8.83 42.12 0.21
CA GLU A 15 8.33 41.09 -0.72
C GLU A 15 8.86 39.68 -0.38
N LEU A 16 10.14 39.61 0.01
CA LEU A 16 10.73 38.37 0.48
C LEU A 16 10.09 37.91 1.79
N LEU A 17 9.86 38.80 2.73
CA LEU A 17 9.27 38.48 4.03
C LEU A 17 7.82 37.98 3.87
N VAL A 18 7.02 38.60 3.02
CA VAL A 18 5.66 38.16 2.70
C VAL A 18 5.69 36.78 2.03
N ALA A 19 6.62 36.55 1.10
CA ALA A 19 6.73 35.27 0.42
C ALA A 19 7.02 34.11 1.40
N ILE A 20 7.97 34.28 2.31
CA ILE A 20 8.31 33.23 3.29
C ILE A 20 7.17 33.01 4.30
N THR A 21 6.43 34.02 4.70
CA THR A 21 5.27 33.85 5.60
C THR A 21 4.16 33.07 4.94
N VAL A 22 3.86 33.34 3.69
CA VAL A 22 2.83 32.60 2.91
C VAL A 22 3.24 31.14 2.75
N ILE A 23 4.50 30.86 2.39
CA ILE A 23 5.00 29.48 2.26
C ILE A 23 4.91 28.73 3.59
N THR A 24 5.25 29.38 4.69
CA THR A 24 5.19 28.77 6.02
C THR A 24 3.75 28.40 6.42
N ILE A 25 2.80 29.28 6.16
CA ILE A 25 1.38 29.01 6.43
C ILE A 25 0.87 27.84 5.58
N LEU A 26 1.19 27.84 4.29
CA LEU A 26 0.77 26.76 3.38
C LEU A 26 1.41 25.42 3.82
N ALA A 27 2.69 25.41 4.16
CA ALA A 27 3.37 24.21 4.62
C ALA A 27 2.75 23.66 5.92
N ALA A 28 2.39 24.55 6.86
CA ALA A 28 1.75 24.17 8.11
C ALA A 28 0.38 23.45 7.90
N LEU A 29 -0.34 23.78 6.84
CA LEU A 29 -1.61 23.15 6.51
C LEU A 29 -1.43 21.84 5.72
N ILE A 30 -0.39 21.75 4.89
CA ILE A 30 -0.15 20.57 4.04
C ILE A 30 0.36 19.38 4.86
N ILE A 31 1.23 19.60 5.84
CA ILE A 31 1.84 18.50 6.62
C ILE A 31 0.78 17.61 7.29
N PRO A 32 -0.19 18.13 8.08
CA PRO A 32 -1.20 17.30 8.68
C PRO A 32 -2.15 16.67 7.65
N ALA A 33 -2.45 17.38 6.56
CA ALA A 33 -3.32 16.87 5.50
C ALA A 33 -2.72 15.64 4.79
N VAL A 34 -1.42 15.65 4.50
CA VAL A 34 -0.72 14.51 3.90
C VAL A 34 -0.73 13.29 4.82
N GLN A 35 -0.56 13.48 6.13
CA GLN A 35 -0.61 12.38 7.09
C GLN A 35 -1.99 11.73 7.15
N GLN A 36 -3.05 12.54 7.15
CA GLN A 36 -4.43 12.04 7.10
C GLN A 36 -4.73 11.30 5.79
N ALA A 37 -4.26 11.83 4.66
CA ALA A 37 -4.41 11.19 3.37
C ALA A 37 -3.69 9.83 3.32
N ARG A 38 -2.49 9.73 3.83
CA ARG A 38 -1.74 8.47 3.92
C ARG A 38 -2.44 7.43 4.79
N GLU A 39 -3.00 7.86 5.93
CA GLU A 39 -3.74 6.95 6.80
C GLU A 39 -5.04 6.48 6.13
N ALA A 40 -5.77 7.35 5.46
CA ALA A 40 -6.95 6.98 4.69
C ALA A 40 -6.61 6.00 3.56
N ALA A 41 -5.48 6.21 2.87
CA ALA A 41 -5.00 5.30 1.84
C ALA A 41 -4.69 3.90 2.41
N ARG A 42 -3.97 3.79 3.53
CA ARG A 42 -3.70 2.51 4.21
C ARG A 42 -4.98 1.77 4.63
N ARG A 43 -5.96 2.49 5.14
CA ARG A 43 -7.27 1.90 5.50
C ARG A 43 -8.01 1.37 4.28
N THR A 44 -7.94 2.09 3.17
CA THR A 44 -8.56 1.66 1.91
C THR A 44 -7.87 0.42 1.35
N GLU A 45 -6.54 0.37 1.37
CA GLU A 45 -5.75 -0.79 0.96
C GLU A 45 -6.08 -2.02 1.81
N CYS A 46 -6.09 -1.88 3.13
CA CYS A 46 -6.47 -2.96 4.05
C CYS A 46 -7.89 -3.48 3.76
N ARG A 47 -8.85 -2.59 3.53
CA ARG A 47 -10.22 -2.96 3.18
C ARG A 47 -10.30 -3.71 1.86
N ASN A 48 -9.54 -3.27 0.86
CA ASN A 48 -9.47 -3.95 -0.44
C ASN A 48 -8.86 -5.35 -0.31
N ASN A 49 -7.79 -5.49 0.47
CA ASN A 49 -7.17 -6.79 0.73
C ASN A 49 -8.14 -7.75 1.43
N LEU A 50 -8.86 -7.29 2.43
CA LEU A 50 -9.90 -8.08 3.09
C LEU A 50 -11.03 -8.49 2.13
N ARG A 51 -11.43 -7.59 1.24
CA ARG A 51 -12.43 -7.89 0.22
C ARG A 51 -11.94 -8.97 -0.74
N GLN A 52 -10.70 -8.89 -1.21
CA GLN A 52 -10.09 -9.91 -2.09
C GLN A 52 -10.05 -11.28 -1.41
N ILE A 53 -9.65 -11.33 -0.13
CA ILE A 53 -9.69 -12.56 0.66
C ILE A 53 -11.11 -13.11 0.75
N GLY A 54 -12.10 -12.28 1.03
CA GLY A 54 -13.50 -12.68 1.08
C GLY A 54 -14.00 -13.27 -0.24
N VAL A 55 -13.68 -12.63 -1.36
CA VAL A 55 -14.02 -13.13 -2.70
C VAL A 55 -13.35 -14.47 -2.98
N ALA A 56 -12.07 -14.62 -2.63
CA ALA A 56 -11.33 -15.87 -2.82
C ALA A 56 -11.92 -17.02 -1.99
N ILE A 57 -12.33 -16.77 -0.75
CA ILE A 57 -13.00 -17.77 0.09
C ILE A 57 -14.33 -18.19 -0.51
N HIS A 58 -15.13 -17.26 -1.03
CA HIS A 58 -16.38 -17.58 -1.71
C HIS A 58 -16.18 -18.34 -3.01
N ALA A 59 -15.15 -17.98 -3.79
CA ALA A 59 -14.78 -18.72 -4.99
C ALA A 59 -14.36 -20.15 -4.67
N PHE A 60 -13.59 -20.37 -3.63
CA PHE A 60 -13.24 -21.69 -3.12
C PHE A 60 -14.50 -22.49 -2.72
N HIS A 61 -15.39 -21.87 -1.94
CA HIS A 61 -16.63 -22.50 -1.54
C HIS A 61 -17.54 -22.90 -2.73
N ALA A 62 -17.59 -22.03 -3.76
CA ALA A 62 -18.36 -22.32 -4.97
C ALA A 62 -17.80 -23.52 -5.75
N GLN A 63 -16.48 -23.73 -5.72
CA GLN A 63 -15.82 -24.83 -6.41
C GLN A 63 -15.89 -26.15 -5.63
N TYR A 64 -15.70 -26.09 -4.30
CA TYR A 64 -15.54 -27.29 -3.47
C TYR A 64 -16.74 -27.58 -2.56
N THR A 65 -17.74 -26.70 -2.49
CA THR A 65 -18.94 -26.79 -1.66
C THR A 65 -18.71 -26.76 -0.15
N TYR A 66 -17.50 -26.54 0.32
CA TYR A 66 -17.14 -26.34 1.73
C TYR A 66 -16.17 -25.17 1.86
N PHE A 67 -16.06 -24.61 3.08
CA PHE A 67 -15.10 -23.54 3.36
C PHE A 67 -13.68 -24.07 3.53
N PRO A 68 -12.66 -23.25 3.24
CA PRO A 68 -11.28 -23.64 3.43
C PRO A 68 -11.05 -24.09 4.87
N PRO A 69 -10.44 -25.29 5.08
CA PRO A 69 -10.15 -25.78 6.42
C PRO A 69 -9.10 -24.89 7.10
N SER A 70 -9.20 -24.73 8.43
CA SER A 70 -8.24 -23.92 9.19
C SER A 70 -6.79 -24.38 9.03
N ARG A 71 -6.59 -25.68 8.85
CA ARG A 71 -5.31 -26.34 8.56
C ARG A 71 -5.50 -27.47 7.57
N THR A 72 -4.54 -27.67 6.69
CA THR A 72 -4.51 -28.84 5.81
C THR A 72 -3.95 -30.06 6.56
N TYR A 73 -4.18 -31.26 5.98
CA TYR A 73 -3.91 -32.55 6.57
C TYR A 73 -2.50 -32.72 7.16
N ASN A 74 -1.52 -31.99 6.62
CA ASN A 74 -0.11 -32.08 7.06
C ASN A 74 0.28 -31.05 8.12
N HIS A 75 -0.64 -30.31 8.72
CA HIS A 75 -0.42 -29.27 9.73
C HIS A 75 0.50 -28.08 9.32
N TYR A 76 1.02 -28.08 8.08
CA TYR A 76 2.00 -27.10 7.63
C TYR A 76 1.42 -25.93 6.85
N THR A 77 0.22 -26.09 6.30
CA THR A 77 -0.43 -25.04 5.52
C THR A 77 -1.75 -24.61 6.15
N SER A 78 -2.00 -23.31 6.13
CA SER A 78 -3.23 -22.71 6.61
C SER A 78 -4.24 -22.50 5.48
N TRP A 79 -5.46 -22.15 5.83
CA TRP A 79 -6.50 -21.75 4.88
C TRP A 79 -6.03 -20.69 3.88
N ALA A 80 -5.16 -19.79 4.31
CA ALA A 80 -4.64 -18.73 3.45
C ALA A 80 -3.89 -19.27 2.23
N PHE A 81 -3.16 -20.37 2.39
CA PHE A 81 -2.46 -21.02 1.29
C PHE A 81 -3.43 -21.65 0.28
N VAL A 82 -4.50 -22.26 0.78
CA VAL A 82 -5.48 -22.94 -0.06
C VAL A 82 -6.27 -21.98 -0.95
N ILE A 83 -6.42 -20.73 -0.56
CA ILE A 83 -7.12 -19.72 -1.35
C ILE A 83 -6.22 -18.95 -2.33
N LEU A 84 -4.89 -19.13 -2.28
CA LEU A 84 -3.95 -18.43 -3.17
C LEU A 84 -4.29 -18.53 -4.66
N PRO A 85 -4.68 -19.70 -5.22
CA PRO A 85 -5.08 -19.78 -6.61
C PRO A 85 -6.29 -18.92 -6.96
N HIS A 86 -7.18 -18.69 -5.99
CA HIS A 86 -8.39 -17.87 -6.15
C HIS A 86 -8.12 -16.37 -5.95
N MET A 87 -6.90 -16.01 -5.55
CA MET A 87 -6.42 -14.64 -5.42
C MET A 87 -5.48 -14.23 -6.57
N GLU A 88 -5.48 -14.97 -7.69
CA GLU A 88 -4.56 -14.76 -8.81
C GLU A 88 -3.07 -14.95 -8.45
N GLN A 89 -2.77 -15.58 -7.32
CA GLN A 89 -1.43 -15.85 -6.82
C GLN A 89 -0.98 -17.29 -7.09
N VAL A 90 -1.23 -17.77 -8.31
CA VAL A 90 -0.88 -19.14 -8.73
C VAL A 90 0.62 -19.39 -8.65
N ASN A 91 1.43 -18.39 -9.03
CA ASN A 91 2.89 -18.49 -8.96
C ASN A 91 3.39 -18.75 -7.52
N LEU A 92 2.76 -18.10 -6.53
CA LEU A 92 3.10 -18.29 -5.14
C LEU A 92 2.69 -19.69 -4.64
N PHE A 93 1.54 -20.17 -5.11
CA PHE A 93 1.05 -21.52 -4.81
C PHE A 93 1.97 -22.59 -5.41
N GLU A 94 2.39 -22.44 -6.67
CA GLU A 94 3.27 -23.37 -7.37
C GLU A 94 4.72 -23.33 -6.86
N SER A 95 5.18 -22.20 -6.33
CA SER A 95 6.52 -22.08 -5.75
C SER A 95 6.67 -22.79 -4.41
N TRP A 96 5.56 -23.22 -3.81
CA TRP A 96 5.54 -23.93 -2.56
C TRP A 96 5.95 -25.39 -2.77
N ASP A 97 7.07 -25.77 -2.17
CA ASP A 97 7.51 -27.17 -2.11
C ASP A 97 7.07 -27.80 -0.78
N PRO A 98 6.09 -28.72 -0.80
CA PRO A 98 5.64 -29.39 0.41
C PRO A 98 6.69 -30.33 1.01
N SER A 99 7.77 -30.67 0.27
CA SER A 99 8.86 -31.50 0.74
C SER A 99 9.89 -30.73 1.60
N LEU A 100 9.92 -29.40 1.47
CA LEU A 100 10.67 -28.53 2.37
C LEU A 100 10.02 -28.59 3.75
N LYS A 101 10.42 -29.61 4.52
CA LYS A 101 10.07 -29.68 5.93
C LYS A 101 10.40 -28.34 6.56
N LEU A 102 9.40 -27.68 7.11
CA LEU A 102 9.53 -26.46 7.90
C LEU A 102 10.37 -26.63 9.18
N SER A 103 11.37 -27.53 9.13
CA SER A 103 12.38 -27.67 10.18
C SER A 103 13.24 -26.41 10.35
N LEU A 104 13.17 -25.49 9.38
CA LEU A 104 13.86 -24.19 9.42
C LEU A 104 13.01 -23.06 10.03
N ILE A 105 11.74 -23.28 10.35
CA ILE A 105 10.87 -22.27 10.99
C ILE A 105 10.71 -22.55 12.50
N HIS A 106 11.52 -23.40 13.06
CA HIS A 106 11.73 -23.48 14.49
C HIS A 106 12.78 -22.44 14.93
N ILE A 107 12.43 -21.20 14.76
CA ILE A 107 13.13 -20.11 15.45
C ILE A 107 12.17 -19.50 16.44
#